data_bd76d61d81f5cce4519a96854e144fb8
#
_entry.id   bd76d61d81f5cce4519a96854e144fb8
#
_cell.length_a   1.000
_cell.length_b   1.000
_cell.length_c   1.000
_cell.angle_alpha   90.00
_cell.angle_beta   90.00
_cell.angle_gamma   90.00
#
_symmetry.space_group_name_H-M   'P 1'
#
loop_
_entity.id
_entity.type
_entity.pdbx_description
1 polymer ?
#
loop_
_entity_poly.entity_id
_entity_poly.type
_entity_poly.pdbx_seq_one_letter_code
_entity_poly.pdbx_strand_id
1 'polypeptide(L)'
;MTEQNKTPLTAQPGSAPTPEQKPAEKRPAEKPLRRVGSLTLGACLIAAGVFFLLYFFVPGFDVQLTLKIAPAVALVLLGCEVLFFAARPGRWKYDFVSVLVCLVLMAGCFCMAMLPMLWDELSGENQQTMNRLSTQAIGELYTACKQDAQDIAIRDISGRMFLSGPQAETLQQAAALPAGDAYLTLTVELFGPYDSAAAFARDCYTLTALAKQCTVPPESLHFTWDARSPAESSLNTGSLLYTEDYSLDLSGAVQLDWTVQQMEQQTETEYLLDAENIPDEED
;
A
#
# COMPACT_ATOMS: atom_id res chain seq x y z
N MET A 1 43.86 75.83 -33.92
CA MET A 1 44.15 75.83 -35.38
C MET A 1 42.89 75.22 -35.97
N THR A 2 41.95 76.08 -36.40
CA THR A 2 41.80 76.58 -37.75
C THR A 2 41.33 75.44 -38.70
N GLU A 3 40.24 75.48 -39.42
CA GLU A 3 39.38 76.49 -40.05
C GLU A 3 38.24 75.70 -40.70
N GLN A 4 36.98 76.13 -40.53
CA GLN A 4 36.23 76.85 -41.59
C GLN A 4 36.29 76.16 -42.96
N ASN A 5 35.15 75.78 -43.60
CA ASN A 5 34.36 76.79 -44.30
C ASN A 5 33.23 76.14 -45.15
N LYS A 6 32.12 76.84 -45.09
CA LYS A 6 31.20 77.20 -46.19
C LYS A 6 30.33 76.19 -46.90
N THR A 7 29.07 76.41 -46.66
CA THR A 7 27.92 76.31 -47.57
C THR A 7 28.18 76.99 -49.01
N PRO A 8 27.49 76.58 -50.11
CA PRO A 8 26.26 77.27 -50.38
C PRO A 8 25.10 76.44 -50.97
N LEU A 9 23.93 76.96 -50.65
CA LEU A 9 22.66 77.02 -51.39
C LEU A 9 22.67 76.51 -52.85
N THR A 10 21.59 75.76 -53.22
CA THR A 10 20.56 76.27 -54.15
C THR A 10 19.65 75.13 -54.64
N ALA A 11 18.35 75.46 -54.71
CA ALA A 11 17.29 74.98 -55.59
C ALA A 11 16.39 73.81 -55.10
N GLN A 12 15.25 74.19 -54.58
CA GLN A 12 13.98 73.53 -54.89
C GLN A 12 13.64 73.67 -56.36
N PRO A 13 12.97 72.74 -57.01
CA PRO A 13 11.53 72.52 -56.85
C PRO A 13 11.06 71.09 -57.16
N GLY A 14 9.89 70.74 -56.72
CA GLY A 14 9.19 69.55 -57.23
C GLY A 14 8.27 68.90 -56.21
N SER A 15 7.07 69.45 -56.10
CA SER A 15 5.93 68.82 -55.46
C SER A 15 5.65 67.44 -56.03
N ALA A 16 5.84 66.40 -55.23
CA ALA A 16 5.29 65.09 -55.53
C ALA A 16 4.06 64.84 -54.62
N PRO A 17 3.01 64.18 -55.09
CA PRO A 17 1.72 64.09 -54.37
C PRO A 17 1.80 63.16 -53.18
N THR A 18 1.25 63.62 -52.09
CA THR A 18 0.99 62.82 -50.83
C THR A 18 0.22 61.57 -51.17
N PRO A 19 0.70 60.36 -50.72
CA PRO A 19 -0.11 59.18 -50.85
C PRO A 19 -1.30 59.29 -49.89
N GLU A 20 -2.47 59.23 -50.48
CA GLU A 20 -3.75 59.15 -49.84
C GLU A 20 -3.70 58.02 -48.80
N GLN A 21 -3.75 58.35 -47.47
CA GLN A 21 -3.92 57.40 -46.39
C GLN A 21 -5.27 56.73 -46.57
N LYS A 22 -5.28 55.46 -47.05
CA LYS A 22 -6.44 54.58 -46.97
C LYS A 22 -6.92 54.55 -45.54
N PRO A 23 -8.23 54.70 -45.28
CA PRO A 23 -8.79 54.57 -43.93
C PRO A 23 -8.40 53.19 -43.37
N ALA A 24 -7.85 53.17 -42.19
CA ALA A 24 -7.53 51.92 -41.46
C ALA A 24 -8.82 51.11 -41.35
N GLU A 25 -8.88 50.02 -42.11
CA GLU A 25 -9.92 49.02 -42.05
C GLU A 25 -9.95 48.52 -40.60
N LYS A 26 -10.99 48.89 -39.84
CA LYS A 26 -11.24 48.38 -38.48
C LYS A 26 -11.29 46.88 -38.58
N ARG A 27 -10.21 46.21 -38.15
CA ARG A 27 -10.21 44.76 -37.97
C ARG A 27 -11.41 44.40 -37.10
N PRO A 28 -12.27 43.46 -37.53
CA PRO A 28 -13.40 43.04 -36.75
C PRO A 28 -12.86 42.57 -35.38
N ALA A 29 -13.40 43.09 -34.30
CA ALA A 29 -13.02 42.67 -32.95
C ALA A 29 -13.18 41.14 -32.89
N GLU A 30 -12.06 40.43 -32.77
CA GLU A 30 -12.05 39.00 -32.61
C GLU A 30 -12.87 38.67 -31.35
N LYS A 31 -13.99 37.99 -31.56
CA LYS A 31 -14.83 37.51 -30.44
C LYS A 31 -13.97 36.69 -29.52
N PRO A 32 -13.99 36.96 -28.21
CA PRO A 32 -13.15 36.23 -27.25
C PRO A 32 -13.39 34.74 -27.39
N LEU A 33 -12.34 33.99 -27.72
CA LEU A 33 -12.35 32.53 -27.76
C LEU A 33 -12.65 32.02 -26.35
N ARG A 34 -13.83 31.44 -26.15
CA ARG A 34 -14.17 30.78 -24.91
C ARG A 34 -13.36 29.49 -24.77
N ARG A 35 -12.65 29.34 -23.67
CA ARG A 35 -11.84 28.16 -23.37
C ARG A 35 -12.68 27.17 -22.58
N VAL A 36 -12.68 25.89 -22.99
CA VAL A 36 -13.32 24.79 -22.28
C VAL A 36 -12.42 24.41 -21.11
N GLY A 37 -12.97 24.16 -19.94
CA GLY A 37 -12.22 23.81 -18.73
C GLY A 37 -12.06 24.96 -17.72
N SER A 38 -12.23 26.24 -18.15
CA SER A 38 -12.08 27.34 -17.21
C SER A 38 -13.27 27.48 -16.24
N LEU A 39 -14.44 27.02 -16.63
CA LEU A 39 -15.63 27.03 -15.77
C LEU A 39 -15.55 25.94 -14.69
N THR A 40 -15.12 24.72 -15.05
CA THR A 40 -14.88 23.64 -14.08
C THR A 40 -13.75 23.99 -13.13
N LEU A 41 -12.65 24.61 -13.61
CA LEU A 41 -11.58 25.07 -12.73
C LEU A 41 -12.10 26.09 -11.70
N GLY A 42 -12.90 27.06 -12.14
CA GLY A 42 -13.50 28.04 -11.24
C GLY A 42 -14.45 27.39 -10.22
N ALA A 43 -15.29 26.45 -10.66
CA ALA A 43 -16.17 25.70 -9.79
C ALA A 43 -15.40 24.84 -8.77
N CYS A 44 -14.33 24.16 -9.18
CA CYS A 44 -13.45 23.39 -8.29
C CYS A 44 -12.76 24.28 -7.25
N LEU A 45 -12.28 25.46 -7.63
CA LEU A 45 -11.68 26.41 -6.69
C LEU A 45 -12.68 26.93 -5.64
N ILE A 46 -13.91 27.25 -6.09
CA ILE A 46 -14.98 27.66 -5.18
C ILE A 46 -15.34 26.50 -4.22
N ALA A 47 -15.50 25.30 -4.75
CA ALA A 47 -15.79 24.10 -3.96
C ALA A 47 -14.69 23.81 -2.92
N ALA A 48 -13.42 23.95 -3.31
CA ALA A 48 -12.29 23.82 -2.39
C ALA A 48 -12.33 24.90 -1.28
N GLY A 49 -12.62 26.14 -1.65
CA GLY A 49 -12.77 27.22 -0.66
C GLY A 49 -13.92 26.97 0.33
N VAL A 50 -15.08 26.52 -0.18
CA VAL A 50 -16.23 26.14 0.67
C VAL A 50 -15.88 24.94 1.55
N PHE A 51 -15.16 23.94 1.03
CA PHE A 51 -14.70 22.79 1.81
C PHE A 51 -13.82 23.22 2.99
N PHE A 52 -12.85 24.11 2.76
CA PHE A 52 -12.01 24.63 3.85
C PHE A 52 -12.81 25.42 4.89
N LEU A 53 -13.78 26.21 4.46
CA LEU A 53 -14.66 26.92 5.39
C LEU A 53 -15.48 25.95 6.25
N LEU A 54 -16.08 24.92 5.65
CA LEU A 54 -16.84 23.91 6.37
C LEU A 54 -15.94 23.12 7.34
N TYR A 55 -14.75 22.76 6.91
CA TYR A 55 -13.78 22.05 7.76
C TYR A 55 -13.41 22.81 9.02
N PHE A 56 -13.19 24.13 8.91
CA PHE A 56 -12.76 24.94 10.07
C PHE A 56 -13.92 25.43 10.95
N PHE A 57 -15.10 25.62 10.39
CA PHE A 57 -16.20 26.27 11.12
C PHE A 57 -17.33 25.32 11.56
N VAL A 58 -17.43 24.13 10.98
CA VAL A 58 -18.53 23.18 11.29
C VAL A 58 -17.97 22.01 12.11
N PRO A 59 -18.20 21.96 13.44
CA PRO A 59 -17.81 20.82 14.26
C PRO A 59 -18.64 19.59 13.84
N GLY A 60 -17.98 18.45 13.61
CA GLY A 60 -18.63 17.21 13.16
C GLY A 60 -18.76 17.06 11.64
N PHE A 61 -18.10 17.91 10.85
CA PHE A 61 -18.05 17.78 9.40
C PHE A 61 -17.30 16.50 9.00
N ASP A 62 -17.97 15.59 8.32
CA ASP A 62 -17.38 14.34 7.85
C ASP A 62 -16.47 14.57 6.64
N VAL A 63 -15.19 14.76 6.94
CA VAL A 63 -14.14 14.99 5.95
C VAL A 63 -13.94 13.75 5.07
N GLN A 64 -14.03 12.55 5.63
CA GLN A 64 -13.80 11.31 4.89
C GLN A 64 -14.86 11.10 3.81
N LEU A 65 -16.14 11.30 4.17
CA LEU A 65 -17.25 11.19 3.22
C LEU A 65 -17.12 12.24 2.11
N THR A 66 -16.80 13.49 2.48
CA THR A 66 -16.65 14.57 1.50
C THR A 66 -15.49 14.33 0.53
N LEU A 67 -14.33 13.87 1.03
CA LEU A 67 -13.19 13.54 0.18
C LEU A 67 -13.45 12.34 -0.75
N LYS A 68 -14.23 11.35 -0.32
CA LYS A 68 -14.64 10.21 -1.18
C LYS A 68 -15.57 10.64 -2.32
N ILE A 69 -16.45 11.61 -2.07
CA ILE A 69 -17.42 12.09 -3.06
C ILE A 69 -16.83 13.14 -3.99
N ALA A 70 -15.93 13.99 -3.52
CA ALA A 70 -15.38 15.12 -4.25
C ALA A 70 -14.80 14.77 -5.65
N PRO A 71 -14.02 13.71 -5.84
CA PRO A 71 -13.50 13.34 -7.17
C PRO A 71 -14.59 12.96 -8.15
N ALA A 72 -15.63 12.24 -7.68
CA ALA A 72 -16.74 11.83 -8.52
C ALA A 72 -17.57 13.05 -8.98
N VAL A 73 -17.85 13.99 -8.10
CA VAL A 73 -18.56 15.23 -8.43
C VAL A 73 -17.75 16.07 -9.41
N ALA A 74 -16.44 16.20 -9.22
CA ALA A 74 -15.56 16.93 -10.13
C ALA A 74 -15.55 16.31 -11.53
N LEU A 75 -15.52 14.98 -11.65
CA LEU A 75 -15.61 14.27 -12.94
C LEU A 75 -16.96 14.50 -13.63
N VAL A 76 -18.06 14.45 -12.89
CA VAL A 76 -19.40 14.71 -13.43
C VAL A 76 -19.51 16.15 -13.94
N LEU A 77 -19.02 17.13 -13.18
CA LEU A 77 -19.00 18.54 -13.62
C LEU A 77 -18.20 18.73 -14.89
N LEU A 78 -17.00 18.14 -14.96
CA LEU A 78 -16.14 18.20 -16.15
C LEU A 78 -16.81 17.53 -17.35
N GLY A 79 -17.44 16.38 -17.16
CA GLY A 79 -18.20 15.68 -18.20
C GLY A 79 -19.40 16.51 -18.70
N CYS A 80 -20.16 17.12 -17.81
CA CYS A 80 -21.25 18.03 -18.17
C CYS A 80 -20.78 19.25 -18.94
N GLU A 81 -19.65 19.85 -18.55
CA GLU A 81 -19.07 20.98 -19.29
C GLU A 81 -18.67 20.58 -20.71
N VAL A 82 -17.99 19.45 -20.87
CA VAL A 82 -17.59 18.92 -22.18
C VAL A 82 -18.81 18.68 -23.08
N LEU A 83 -19.86 18.03 -22.55
CA LEU A 83 -21.09 17.78 -23.28
C LEU A 83 -21.81 19.08 -23.67
N PHE A 84 -21.86 20.05 -22.76
CA PHE A 84 -22.49 21.34 -23.01
C PHE A 84 -21.78 22.10 -24.14
N PHE A 85 -20.46 22.10 -24.18
CA PHE A 85 -19.71 22.74 -25.26
C PHE A 85 -19.77 21.93 -26.56
N ALA A 86 -19.83 20.59 -26.50
CA ALA A 86 -20.00 19.74 -27.68
C ALA A 86 -21.36 19.95 -28.37
N ALA A 87 -22.41 20.24 -27.59
CA ALA A 87 -23.75 20.51 -28.14
C ALA A 87 -23.92 21.89 -28.76
N ARG A 88 -22.98 22.82 -28.54
CA ARG A 88 -23.06 24.19 -29.13
C ARG A 88 -22.18 24.35 -30.35
N PRO A 89 -22.76 24.76 -31.52
CA PRO A 89 -21.96 25.06 -32.69
C PRO A 89 -21.14 26.36 -32.47
N GLY A 90 -19.84 26.22 -32.30
CA GLY A 90 -18.91 27.35 -32.11
C GLY A 90 -17.45 26.93 -32.27
N ARG A 91 -16.58 27.93 -32.62
CA ARG A 91 -15.13 27.71 -32.62
C ARG A 91 -14.64 27.75 -31.16
N TRP A 92 -14.28 26.59 -30.60
CA TRP A 92 -13.71 26.45 -29.27
C TRP A 92 -12.36 25.74 -29.33
N LYS A 93 -11.49 26.05 -28.40
CA LYS A 93 -10.19 25.38 -28.23
C LYS A 93 -10.15 24.74 -26.83
N TYR A 94 -9.65 23.56 -26.78
CA TYR A 94 -9.38 22.89 -25.47
C TYR A 94 -8.30 23.69 -24.75
N ASP A 95 -8.57 24.00 -23.49
CA ASP A 95 -7.57 24.50 -22.56
C ASP A 95 -6.91 23.32 -21.84
N PHE A 96 -5.87 22.79 -22.48
CA PHE A 96 -5.12 21.65 -21.96
C PHE A 96 -4.60 21.90 -20.54
N VAL A 97 -4.24 23.14 -20.23
CA VAL A 97 -3.74 23.53 -18.89
C VAL A 97 -4.83 23.38 -17.84
N SER A 98 -6.06 23.86 -18.12
CA SER A 98 -7.19 23.70 -17.16
C SER A 98 -7.54 22.23 -16.91
N VAL A 99 -7.53 21.41 -17.96
CA VAL A 99 -7.77 19.96 -17.81
C VAL A 99 -6.68 19.30 -16.99
N LEU A 100 -5.41 19.65 -17.25
CA LEU A 100 -4.27 19.13 -16.48
C LEU A 100 -4.37 19.52 -14.99
N VAL A 101 -4.69 20.79 -14.70
CA VAL A 101 -4.86 21.26 -13.32
C VAL A 101 -6.01 20.54 -12.63
N CYS A 102 -7.16 20.36 -13.30
CA CYS A 102 -8.27 19.57 -12.73
C CYS A 102 -7.86 18.13 -12.45
N LEU A 103 -7.08 17.50 -13.33
CA LEU A 103 -6.58 16.13 -13.15
C LEU A 103 -5.62 16.03 -11.97
N VAL A 104 -4.72 16.99 -11.81
CA VAL A 104 -3.80 17.06 -10.66
C VAL A 104 -4.57 17.28 -9.35
N LEU A 105 -5.58 18.17 -9.36
CA LEU A 105 -6.43 18.36 -8.17
C LEU A 105 -7.21 17.11 -7.81
N MET A 106 -7.77 16.38 -8.80
CA MET A 106 -8.45 15.11 -8.56
C MET A 106 -7.51 14.06 -8.00
N ALA A 107 -6.30 13.94 -8.56
CA ALA A 107 -5.29 13.02 -8.05
C ALA A 107 -4.90 13.38 -6.61
N GLY A 108 -4.72 14.67 -6.31
CA GLY A 108 -4.47 15.16 -4.95
C GLY A 108 -5.60 14.81 -3.98
N CYS A 109 -6.86 15.03 -4.37
CA CYS A 109 -8.03 14.65 -3.56
C CYS A 109 -8.09 13.12 -3.33
N PHE A 110 -7.78 12.32 -4.36
CA PHE A 110 -7.73 10.87 -4.24
C PHE A 110 -6.63 10.42 -3.28
N CYS A 111 -5.43 10.98 -3.38
CA CYS A 111 -4.34 10.71 -2.45
C CYS A 111 -4.72 11.07 -1.02
N MET A 112 -5.34 12.24 -0.81
CA MET A 112 -5.81 12.65 0.52
C MET A 112 -6.93 11.75 1.06
N ALA A 113 -7.79 11.21 0.21
CA ALA A 113 -8.82 10.25 0.61
C ALA A 113 -8.24 8.89 1.04
N MET A 114 -7.06 8.52 0.49
CA MET A 114 -6.34 7.30 0.87
C MET A 114 -5.49 7.48 2.15
N LEU A 115 -5.11 8.72 2.48
CA LEU A 115 -4.27 8.99 3.64
C LEU A 115 -4.84 8.48 4.99
N PRO A 116 -6.13 8.64 5.33
CA PRO A 116 -6.68 8.11 6.58
C PRO A 116 -6.58 6.58 6.65
N MET A 117 -6.83 5.89 5.54
CA MET A 117 -6.73 4.43 5.48
C MET A 117 -5.29 3.96 5.73
N LEU A 118 -4.31 4.63 5.09
CA LEU A 118 -2.88 4.37 5.33
C LEU A 118 -2.46 4.78 6.75
N TRP A 119 -3.04 5.84 7.28
CA TRP A 119 -2.73 6.31 8.63
C TRP A 119 -3.25 5.35 9.69
N ASP A 120 -4.46 4.81 9.53
CA ASP A 120 -5.03 3.82 10.43
C ASP A 120 -4.21 2.51 10.44
N GLU A 121 -3.69 2.10 9.29
CA GLU A 121 -2.77 0.95 9.19
C GLU A 121 -1.39 1.22 9.80
N LEU A 122 -0.88 2.46 9.69
CA LEU A 122 0.43 2.87 10.18
C LEU A 122 0.38 3.51 11.57
N SER A 123 -0.81 3.74 12.14
CA SER A 123 -0.94 4.37 13.45
C SER A 123 -0.37 3.46 14.54
N GLY A 124 0.46 4.05 15.41
CA GLY A 124 1.10 3.30 16.49
C GLY A 124 0.11 2.66 17.49
N GLU A 125 -1.10 3.19 17.62
CA GLU A 125 -2.16 2.63 18.48
C GLU A 125 -2.69 1.31 17.91
N ASN A 126 -2.94 1.23 16.60
CA ASN A 126 -3.36 -0.01 15.95
C ASN A 126 -2.26 -1.07 16.04
N GLN A 127 -1.00 -0.68 15.81
CA GLN A 127 0.11 -1.61 15.95
C GLN A 127 0.29 -2.11 17.39
N GLN A 128 0.12 -1.24 18.39
CA GLN A 128 0.18 -1.66 19.79
C GLN A 128 -0.95 -2.63 20.14
N THR A 129 -2.17 -2.37 19.64
CA THR A 129 -3.31 -3.26 19.84
C THR A 129 -3.08 -4.61 19.14
N MET A 130 -2.65 -4.62 17.88
CA MET A 130 -2.30 -5.84 17.14
C MET A 130 -1.19 -6.62 17.83
N ASN A 131 -0.13 -5.96 18.30
CA ASN A 131 0.95 -6.62 19.04
C ASN A 131 0.47 -7.21 20.36
N ARG A 132 -0.39 -6.51 21.09
CA ARG A 132 -0.98 -7.01 22.32
C ARG A 132 -1.84 -8.25 22.08
N LEU A 133 -2.72 -8.19 21.06
CA LEU A 133 -3.57 -9.33 20.70
C LEU A 133 -2.75 -10.52 20.18
N SER A 134 -1.70 -10.26 19.38
CA SER A 134 -0.75 -11.30 18.97
C SER A 134 -0.12 -11.99 20.16
N THR A 135 0.37 -11.22 21.13
CA THR A 135 0.98 -11.76 22.35
C THR A 135 -0.01 -12.59 23.17
N GLN A 136 -1.27 -12.16 23.25
CA GLN A 136 -2.32 -12.92 23.94
C GLN A 136 -2.63 -14.23 23.20
N ALA A 137 -2.76 -14.21 21.87
CA ALA A 137 -3.01 -15.41 21.07
C ALA A 137 -1.85 -16.43 21.17
N ILE A 138 -0.61 -15.95 21.12
CA ILE A 138 0.59 -16.76 21.35
C ILE A 138 0.55 -17.37 22.76
N GLY A 139 0.17 -16.60 23.78
CA GLY A 139 0.04 -17.06 25.16
C GLY A 139 -1.03 -18.14 25.33
N GLU A 140 -2.17 -18.04 24.63
CA GLU A 140 -3.20 -19.09 24.61
C GLU A 140 -2.66 -20.39 24.01
N LEU A 141 -2.03 -20.33 22.83
CA LEU A 141 -1.44 -21.49 22.18
C LEU A 141 -0.35 -22.12 23.06
N TYR A 142 0.56 -21.32 23.61
CA TYR A 142 1.62 -21.81 24.50
C TYR A 142 1.05 -22.52 25.74
N THR A 143 -0.03 -22.00 26.29
CA THR A 143 -0.69 -22.62 27.43
C THR A 143 -1.34 -23.94 27.04
N ALA A 144 -2.01 -24.02 25.91
CA ALA A 144 -2.58 -25.24 25.36
C ALA A 144 -1.49 -26.29 25.08
N CYS A 145 -0.38 -25.90 24.49
CA CYS A 145 0.76 -26.80 24.25
C CYS A 145 1.32 -27.36 25.57
N LYS A 146 1.44 -26.54 26.60
CA LYS A 146 1.88 -27.02 27.92
C LYS A 146 0.94 -27.98 28.58
N GLN A 147 -0.35 -27.95 28.28
CA GLN A 147 -1.35 -28.85 28.88
C GLN A 147 -1.48 -30.14 28.07
N ASP A 148 -1.57 -30.07 26.76
CA ASP A 148 -2.02 -31.15 25.90
C ASP A 148 -0.92 -31.70 24.94
N ALA A 149 0.25 -31.04 24.87
CA ALA A 149 1.37 -31.43 23.99
C ALA A 149 2.73 -31.34 24.75
N GLN A 150 2.80 -31.84 25.98
CA GLN A 150 4.01 -31.75 26.80
C GLN A 150 5.22 -32.50 26.25
N ASP A 151 4.97 -33.46 25.36
CA ASP A 151 6.00 -34.29 24.74
C ASP A 151 6.68 -33.55 23.54
N ILE A 152 6.04 -32.47 23.05
CA ILE A 152 6.57 -31.71 21.94
C ILE A 152 7.43 -30.57 22.48
N ALA A 153 8.72 -30.59 22.17
CA ALA A 153 9.64 -29.56 22.56
C ALA A 153 9.54 -28.37 21.60
N ILE A 154 9.00 -27.25 22.08
CA ILE A 154 8.85 -26.02 21.35
C ILE A 154 9.96 -25.06 21.78
N ARG A 155 10.69 -24.50 20.81
CA ARG A 155 11.73 -23.52 21.03
C ARG A 155 11.18 -22.12 21.14
N ASP A 156 10.36 -21.72 20.17
CA ASP A 156 9.73 -20.41 20.13
C ASP A 156 8.36 -20.47 19.46
N ILE A 157 7.47 -19.58 19.89
CA ILE A 157 6.21 -19.31 19.23
C ILE A 157 6.15 -17.81 19.00
N SER A 158 6.17 -17.41 17.76
CA SER A 158 6.01 -16.03 17.33
C SER A 158 4.79 -15.89 16.43
N GLY A 159 4.32 -14.67 16.22
CA GLY A 159 3.18 -14.47 15.35
C GLY A 159 2.72 -13.04 15.29
N ARG A 160 1.83 -12.80 14.35
CA ARG A 160 1.26 -11.48 14.12
C ARG A 160 -0.22 -11.56 13.83
N MET A 161 -0.97 -10.72 14.52
CA MET A 161 -2.37 -10.48 14.21
C MET A 161 -2.51 -9.24 13.34
N PHE A 162 -3.33 -9.35 12.31
CA PHE A 162 -3.70 -8.25 11.44
C PHE A 162 -5.19 -7.98 11.59
N LEU A 163 -5.54 -6.71 11.70
CA LEU A 163 -6.91 -6.24 11.78
C LEU A 163 -7.15 -5.24 10.66
N SER A 164 -8.14 -5.54 9.81
CA SER A 164 -8.62 -4.62 8.76
C SER A 164 -10.00 -4.11 9.19
N GLY A 165 -10.14 -2.81 9.43
CA GLY A 165 -11.45 -2.24 9.77
C GLY A 165 -11.63 -1.95 11.26
N PRO A 166 -12.82 -2.15 11.85
CA PRO A 166 -13.12 -1.71 13.21
C PRO A 166 -12.18 -2.38 14.23
N GLN A 167 -11.65 -1.58 15.13
CA GLN A 167 -10.65 -2.01 16.11
C GLN A 167 -11.26 -3.01 17.11
N ALA A 168 -10.69 -4.19 17.19
CA ALA A 168 -10.96 -5.13 18.25
C ALA A 168 -9.97 -4.90 19.39
N GLU A 169 -10.48 -4.75 20.62
CA GLU A 169 -9.64 -4.58 21.82
C GLU A 169 -9.33 -5.90 22.53
N THR A 170 -10.08 -6.95 22.22
CA THR A 170 -9.93 -8.28 22.82
C THR A 170 -9.93 -9.38 21.77
N LEU A 171 -9.37 -10.55 22.10
CA LEU A 171 -9.38 -11.71 21.19
C LEU A 171 -10.80 -12.15 20.83
N GLN A 172 -11.75 -12.07 21.76
CA GLN A 172 -13.14 -12.41 21.51
C GLN A 172 -13.79 -11.45 20.49
N GLN A 173 -13.46 -10.16 20.56
CA GLN A 173 -13.91 -9.19 19.57
C GLN A 173 -13.27 -9.45 18.21
N ALA A 174 -11.96 -9.78 18.18
CA ALA A 174 -11.26 -10.12 16.95
C ALA A 174 -11.86 -11.38 16.30
N ALA A 175 -12.17 -12.41 17.08
CA ALA A 175 -12.81 -13.63 16.62
C ALA A 175 -14.25 -13.42 16.09
N ALA A 176 -14.94 -12.36 16.54
CA ALA A 176 -16.29 -12.02 16.12
C ALA A 176 -16.34 -11.16 14.83
N LEU A 177 -15.19 -10.71 14.33
CA LEU A 177 -15.12 -9.94 13.11
C LEU A 177 -15.46 -10.80 11.87
N PRO A 178 -15.94 -10.19 10.79
CA PRO A 178 -16.14 -10.89 9.52
C PRO A 178 -14.85 -11.56 9.03
N ALA A 179 -15.00 -12.66 8.29
CA ALA A 179 -13.86 -13.34 7.69
C ALA A 179 -13.04 -12.40 6.79
N GLY A 180 -11.75 -12.33 7.04
CA GLY A 180 -10.83 -11.43 6.33
C GLY A 180 -10.58 -10.08 7.03
N ASP A 181 -11.35 -9.70 8.05
CA ASP A 181 -11.13 -8.46 8.81
C ASP A 181 -10.16 -8.66 9.99
N ALA A 182 -10.00 -9.89 10.44
CA ALA A 182 -8.97 -10.29 11.40
C ALA A 182 -8.34 -11.60 10.97
N TYR A 183 -7.03 -11.67 10.92
CA TYR A 183 -6.31 -12.91 10.67
C TYR A 183 -5.03 -12.99 11.50
N LEU A 184 -4.73 -14.22 11.94
CA LEU A 184 -3.59 -14.54 12.77
C LEU A 184 -2.63 -15.44 11.97
N THR A 185 -1.37 -15.01 11.89
CA THR A 185 -0.27 -15.83 11.39
C THR A 185 0.63 -16.21 12.54
N LEU A 186 0.95 -17.49 12.68
CA LEU A 186 1.82 -18.00 13.71
C LEU A 186 3.02 -18.73 13.09
N THR A 187 4.17 -18.57 13.72
CA THR A 187 5.39 -19.34 13.43
C THR A 187 5.76 -20.07 14.68
N VAL A 188 5.94 -21.39 14.55
CA VAL A 188 6.33 -22.28 15.65
C VAL A 188 7.67 -22.92 15.31
N GLU A 189 8.68 -22.59 16.07
CA GLU A 189 10.00 -23.18 15.98
C GLU A 189 10.09 -24.37 16.94
N LEU A 190 10.32 -25.56 16.39
CA LEU A 190 10.42 -26.79 17.16
C LEU A 190 11.88 -27.06 17.55
N PHE A 191 12.05 -27.75 18.68
CA PHE A 191 13.36 -27.99 19.22
C PHE A 191 13.95 -29.34 18.78
N GLY A 192 13.08 -30.29 18.38
CA GLY A 192 13.50 -31.63 17.94
C GLY A 192 14.04 -32.51 19.08
N PRO A 193 14.90 -33.52 18.82
CA PRO A 193 15.36 -33.91 17.47
C PRO A 193 14.30 -34.63 16.64
N TYR A 194 14.40 -34.57 15.33
CA TYR A 194 13.53 -35.31 14.40
C TYR A 194 14.35 -36.25 13.51
N ASP A 195 14.00 -37.53 13.56
CA ASP A 195 14.64 -38.57 12.73
C ASP A 195 14.03 -38.66 11.32
N SER A 196 12.90 -38.01 11.10
CA SER A 196 12.20 -38.06 9.82
C SER A 196 11.16 -36.94 9.68
N ALA A 197 10.87 -36.55 8.44
CA ALA A 197 9.78 -35.65 8.11
C ALA A 197 8.41 -36.12 8.65
N ALA A 198 8.19 -37.44 8.71
CA ALA A 198 6.97 -38.02 9.28
C ALA A 198 6.81 -37.75 10.79
N ALA A 199 7.91 -37.76 11.54
CA ALA A 199 7.89 -37.44 12.98
C ALA A 199 7.60 -35.94 13.17
N PHE A 200 8.26 -35.08 12.41
CA PHE A 200 8.03 -33.64 12.40
C PHE A 200 6.57 -33.31 12.03
N ALA A 201 6.04 -33.89 10.93
CA ALA A 201 4.67 -33.65 10.48
C ALA A 201 3.61 -34.09 11.51
N ARG A 202 3.89 -35.13 12.31
CA ARG A 202 2.98 -35.59 13.40
C ARG A 202 2.87 -34.53 14.49
N ASP A 203 3.99 -33.92 14.86
CA ASP A 203 4.02 -32.88 15.88
C ASP A 203 3.35 -31.60 15.35
N CYS A 204 3.63 -31.23 14.09
CA CYS A 204 2.94 -30.13 13.41
C CYS A 204 1.42 -30.34 13.38
N TYR A 205 0.96 -31.55 13.08
CA TYR A 205 -0.47 -31.88 13.11
C TYR A 205 -1.09 -31.68 14.50
N THR A 206 -0.42 -32.15 15.53
CA THR A 206 -0.88 -32.00 16.92
C THR A 206 -0.97 -30.53 17.31
N LEU A 207 0.05 -29.75 16.99
CA LEU A 207 0.08 -28.31 17.29
C LEU A 207 -0.95 -27.53 16.47
N THR A 208 -1.19 -27.93 15.21
CA THR A 208 -2.25 -27.34 14.37
C THR A 208 -3.62 -27.58 14.98
N ALA A 209 -3.87 -28.81 15.51
CA ALA A 209 -5.14 -29.13 16.18
C ALA A 209 -5.37 -28.29 17.44
N LEU A 210 -4.32 -27.99 18.21
CA LEU A 210 -4.39 -27.10 19.37
C LEU A 210 -4.58 -25.64 18.96
N ALA A 211 -3.85 -25.17 17.96
CA ALA A 211 -3.97 -23.82 17.46
C ALA A 211 -5.39 -23.50 16.96
N LYS A 212 -6.06 -24.45 16.32
CA LYS A 212 -7.46 -24.33 15.86
C LYS A 212 -8.46 -24.19 17.01
N GLN A 213 -8.11 -24.58 18.22
CA GLN A 213 -8.98 -24.47 19.40
C GLN A 213 -8.79 -23.15 20.15
N CYS A 214 -7.80 -22.33 19.79
CA CYS A 214 -7.62 -21.00 20.37
C CYS A 214 -8.78 -20.07 20.05
N THR A 215 -8.93 -19.01 20.83
CA THR A 215 -10.01 -18.01 20.66
C THR A 215 -10.06 -17.45 19.25
N VAL A 216 -8.89 -17.15 18.65
CA VAL A 216 -8.74 -16.78 17.25
C VAL A 216 -7.94 -17.88 16.56
N PRO A 217 -8.58 -18.73 15.74
CA PRO A 217 -7.86 -19.73 14.97
C PRO A 217 -6.89 -19.06 13.99
N PRO A 218 -5.67 -19.57 13.83
CA PRO A 218 -4.74 -19.01 12.86
C PRO A 218 -5.22 -19.28 11.43
N GLU A 219 -4.97 -18.32 10.54
CA GLU A 219 -5.17 -18.51 9.11
C GLU A 219 -3.92 -19.11 8.44
N SER A 220 -2.76 -18.89 9.04
CA SER A 220 -1.48 -19.42 8.57
C SER A 220 -0.64 -19.88 9.74
N LEU A 221 -0.05 -21.08 9.60
CA LEU A 221 0.91 -21.69 10.53
C LEU A 221 2.17 -22.04 9.75
N HIS A 222 3.28 -21.55 10.25
CA HIS A 222 4.61 -21.89 9.75
C HIS A 222 5.38 -22.66 10.82
N PHE A 223 5.79 -23.87 10.51
CA PHE A 223 6.59 -24.70 11.40
C PHE A 223 8.00 -24.82 10.87
N THR A 224 8.98 -24.67 11.75
CA THR A 224 10.38 -24.83 11.41
C THR A 224 11.10 -25.67 12.45
N TRP A 225 12.05 -26.44 12.00
CA TRP A 225 13.03 -27.11 12.81
C TRP A 225 14.40 -27.00 12.17
N ASP A 226 15.38 -26.51 12.90
CA ASP A 226 16.76 -26.35 12.48
C ASP A 226 17.65 -27.32 13.29
N ALA A 227 18.26 -28.29 12.63
CA ALA A 227 19.14 -29.29 13.24
C ALA A 227 20.41 -28.68 13.89
N ARG A 228 20.79 -27.48 13.49
CA ARG A 228 21.94 -26.73 14.07
C ARG A 228 21.62 -26.06 15.40
N SER A 229 20.43 -26.27 15.94
CA SER A 229 20.05 -25.77 17.25
C SER A 229 21.04 -26.25 18.34
N PRO A 230 21.40 -25.37 19.32
CA PRO A 230 22.43 -25.68 20.33
C PRO A 230 22.23 -26.96 21.16
N ALA A 231 20.98 -27.46 21.23
CA ALA A 231 20.70 -28.71 21.93
C ALA A 231 21.17 -29.95 21.17
N GLU A 232 21.26 -29.88 19.86
CA GLU A 232 21.62 -31.01 19.01
C GLU A 232 23.09 -31.04 18.66
N SER A 233 23.74 -29.90 18.63
CA SER A 233 25.19 -29.83 18.46
C SER A 233 25.94 -30.60 19.55
N SER A 234 25.28 -30.88 20.72
CA SER A 234 25.88 -31.69 21.78
C SER A 234 25.69 -33.20 21.59
N LEU A 235 24.77 -33.64 20.71
CA LEU A 235 24.49 -35.05 20.43
C LEU A 235 25.24 -35.55 19.18
N ASN A 236 25.68 -34.67 18.33
CA ASN A 236 26.31 -35.00 17.07
C ASN A 236 27.84 -34.99 17.16
N THR A 237 28.36 -35.93 17.94
CA THR A 237 29.80 -36.22 18.05
C THR A 237 30.28 -37.11 16.91
N GLY A 238 30.09 -36.75 15.68
CA GLY A 238 30.73 -37.55 14.64
C GLY A 238 30.11 -37.38 13.25
N SER A 239 30.78 -36.64 12.42
CA SER A 239 30.76 -36.72 10.95
C SER A 239 29.38 -36.68 10.27
N LEU A 240 28.60 -35.64 10.47
CA LEU A 240 27.57 -35.31 9.51
C LEU A 240 28.01 -34.10 8.67
N LEU A 241 28.37 -34.36 7.43
CA LEU A 241 28.60 -33.38 6.38
C LEU A 241 27.32 -32.66 5.97
N TYR A 242 26.18 -33.09 6.48
CA TYR A 242 24.86 -32.57 6.13
C TYR A 242 23.98 -32.47 7.35
N THR A 243 23.31 -31.34 7.52
CA THR A 243 22.21 -31.17 8.44
C THR A 243 20.90 -31.10 7.67
N GLU A 244 19.86 -31.75 8.16
CA GLU A 244 18.52 -31.70 7.58
C GLU A 244 17.71 -30.72 8.38
N ASP A 245 17.16 -29.69 7.74
CA ASP A 245 16.20 -28.76 8.32
C ASP A 245 14.82 -29.08 7.74
N TYR A 246 13.80 -29.01 8.58
CA TYR A 246 12.41 -29.22 8.13
C TYR A 246 11.62 -27.93 8.26
N SER A 247 10.80 -27.65 7.24
CA SER A 247 9.82 -26.59 7.26
C SER A 247 8.48 -27.05 6.69
N LEU A 248 7.39 -26.50 7.25
CA LEU A 248 6.04 -26.78 6.80
C LEU A 248 5.19 -25.52 6.89
N ASP A 249 4.65 -25.11 5.75
CA ASP A 249 3.74 -23.98 5.63
C ASP A 249 2.30 -24.46 5.44
N LEU A 250 1.41 -24.03 6.33
CA LEU A 250 -0.02 -24.28 6.24
C LEU A 250 -0.76 -22.95 6.10
N SER A 251 -1.57 -22.80 5.06
CA SER A 251 -2.32 -21.56 4.81
C SER A 251 -3.76 -21.86 4.42
N GLY A 252 -4.67 -21.16 5.05
CA GLY A 252 -6.11 -21.31 4.84
C GLY A 252 -6.71 -22.60 5.40
N ALA A 253 -8.03 -22.62 5.50
CA ALA A 253 -8.77 -23.69 6.18
C ALA A 253 -8.50 -25.09 5.61
N VAL A 254 -8.26 -25.19 4.30
CA VAL A 254 -8.03 -26.49 3.64
C VAL A 254 -6.72 -27.14 4.10
N GLN A 255 -5.64 -26.34 4.18
CA GLN A 255 -4.33 -26.86 4.58
C GLN A 255 -4.25 -27.12 6.08
N LEU A 256 -4.94 -26.31 6.87
CA LEU A 256 -5.06 -26.52 8.31
C LEU A 256 -5.84 -27.82 8.67
N ASP A 257 -6.61 -28.36 7.73
CA ASP A 257 -7.34 -29.63 7.88
C ASP A 257 -6.59 -30.85 7.28
N TRP A 258 -5.36 -30.67 6.83
CA TRP A 258 -4.56 -31.75 6.32
C TRP A 258 -4.30 -32.85 7.35
N THR A 259 -4.23 -34.08 6.83
CA THR A 259 -3.79 -35.25 7.59
C THR A 259 -2.27 -35.25 7.77
N VAL A 260 -1.76 -36.03 8.72
CA VAL A 260 -0.32 -36.19 8.94
C VAL A 260 0.40 -36.58 7.64
N GLN A 261 -0.19 -37.46 6.82
CA GLN A 261 0.43 -37.90 5.56
C GLN A 261 0.51 -36.77 4.53
N GLN A 262 -0.49 -35.87 4.49
CA GLN A 262 -0.47 -34.71 3.61
C GLN A 262 0.56 -33.68 4.08
N MET A 263 0.66 -33.46 5.39
CA MET A 263 1.68 -32.60 5.98
C MET A 263 3.10 -33.13 5.73
N GLU A 264 3.31 -34.44 5.88
CA GLU A 264 4.58 -35.09 5.57
C GLU A 264 5.01 -34.89 4.12
N GLN A 265 4.06 -35.04 3.16
CA GLN A 265 4.34 -34.86 1.73
C GLN A 265 4.66 -33.41 1.36
N GLN A 266 4.23 -32.45 2.16
CA GLN A 266 4.46 -31.02 1.94
C GLN A 266 5.56 -30.45 2.84
N THR A 267 6.12 -31.27 3.74
CA THR A 267 7.29 -30.87 4.52
C THR A 267 8.48 -30.70 3.57
N GLU A 268 9.01 -29.48 3.53
CA GLU A 268 10.22 -29.18 2.79
C GLU A 268 11.42 -29.61 3.63
N THR A 269 12.37 -30.28 2.99
CA THR A 269 13.62 -30.72 3.60
C THR A 269 14.76 -29.95 2.95
N GLU A 270 15.46 -29.15 3.72
CA GLU A 270 16.67 -28.48 3.27
C GLU A 270 17.90 -29.20 3.78
N TYR A 271 18.82 -29.52 2.87
CA TYR A 271 20.09 -30.15 3.17
C TYR A 271 21.17 -29.09 3.17
N LEU A 272 21.69 -28.76 4.32
CA LEU A 272 22.77 -27.79 4.46
C LEU A 272 24.11 -28.51 4.59
N LEU A 273 25.06 -28.13 3.73
CA LEU A 273 26.46 -28.55 3.87
C LEU A 273 27.06 -27.84 5.08
N ASP A 274 27.53 -28.61 6.06
CA ASP A 274 28.31 -28.05 7.16
C ASP A 274 29.70 -27.67 6.62
N ALA A 275 29.82 -26.39 6.25
CA ALA A 275 31.06 -25.85 5.66
C ALA A 275 32.27 -25.93 6.63
N GLU A 276 32.05 -26.17 7.91
CA GLU A 276 33.12 -26.27 8.92
C GLU A 276 33.83 -27.64 8.87
N ASN A 277 33.23 -28.66 8.23
CA ASN A 277 33.75 -30.01 8.11
C ASN A 277 34.18 -30.41 6.70
N ILE A 278 34.40 -29.47 5.78
CA ILE A 278 35.02 -29.77 4.49
C ILE A 278 36.50 -30.02 4.79
N PRO A 279 37.03 -31.27 4.60
CA PRO A 279 38.46 -31.48 4.75
C PRO A 279 39.18 -30.63 3.70
N ASP A 280 40.10 -29.79 4.14
CA ASP A 280 41.03 -29.11 3.24
C ASP A 280 41.63 -30.18 2.31
N GLU A 281 41.35 -30.10 1.01
CA GLU A 281 42.08 -30.90 0.03
C GLU A 281 43.55 -30.47 0.15
N GLU A 282 44.32 -31.26 0.87
CA GLU A 282 45.79 -31.13 0.87
C GLU A 282 46.28 -31.39 -0.56
N ASP A 283 46.83 -30.34 -1.20
CA ASP A 283 47.63 -30.40 -2.41
C ASP A 283 48.90 -31.23 -2.26
#